data_4978ce5bbff598d5f8ea2b88bae41741
#
_entry.id   4978ce5bbff598d5f8ea2b88bae41741
#
_cell.length_a   1.000
_cell.length_b   1.000
_cell.length_c   1.000
_cell.angle_alpha   90.00
_cell.angle_beta   90.00
_cell.angle_gamma   90.00
#
_symmetry.space_group_name_H-M   'P 1'
#
loop_
_entity.id
_entity.type
_entity.pdbx_description
1 polymer ?
#
loop_
_entity_poly.entity_id
_entity_poly.type
_entity_poly.pdbx_seq_one_letter_code
_entity_poly.pdbx_strand_id
1 'polypeptide(L)'
;MRILKKVAACLLVVVMTVSAAGCGSEKKETGKGTTGTIKIATKPMTEQYILGEMLKQLIENKTDYKVEVTKGIGGGTSNIHPAMEKGEFDLYPEYTSSGWVMVLGNQAGEVSDDEILEKLQKEYQEKFQMTWLGLYGFNNTYALAVSKKVADKYQLKNCSGLAKVSKDLVFGGNPDYIEREDGFPGVCKAYGLEFKNVKDIDIGLKYKAMENDDIQVTNGFTTDAQISKDNIVVLEDDKGYQVNYFCSTVVREETLEKYPDLEKTLMLMNGILSDQEMAELNYQVEIDGKDEAVVAKDFLIKKGLIEE
;
A
#
# COMPACT_ATOMS: atom_id res chain seq x y z
N MET A 1 18.25 62.06 -44.38
CA MET A 1 17.80 63.44 -43.99
C MET A 1 17.40 63.35 -42.56
N ARG A 2 18.29 63.84 -41.69
CA ARG A 2 18.09 65.05 -40.88
C ARG A 2 16.99 64.88 -39.83
N ILE A 3 17.07 65.05 -38.58
CA ILE A 3 17.90 65.84 -37.65
C ILE A 3 17.29 65.64 -36.26
N LEU A 4 17.95 65.23 -35.28
CA LEU A 4 18.63 65.95 -34.18
C LEU A 4 17.73 66.40 -33.01
N LYS A 5 18.15 65.98 -31.82
CA LYS A 5 18.41 66.82 -30.62
C LYS A 5 17.16 67.18 -29.78
N LYS A 6 17.19 67.19 -28.48
CA LYS A 6 18.13 67.48 -27.35
C LYS A 6 17.38 67.15 -26.06
N VAL A 7 17.95 66.52 -25.01
CA VAL A 7 18.71 67.06 -23.87
C VAL A 7 17.89 67.91 -22.88
N ALA A 8 17.86 67.49 -21.64
CA ALA A 8 18.19 68.13 -20.36
C ALA A 8 17.40 67.41 -19.24
N ALA A 9 17.93 66.84 -18.26
CA ALA A 9 18.90 67.14 -17.15
C ALA A 9 18.25 67.86 -15.94
N CYS A 10 18.63 67.36 -14.77
CA CYS A 10 18.59 67.92 -13.41
C CYS A 10 17.29 67.71 -12.62
N LEU A 11 17.27 67.40 -11.36
CA LEU A 11 18.18 67.58 -10.21
C LEU A 11 17.83 66.66 -9.05
N LEU A 12 18.85 66.29 -8.28
CA LEU A 12 18.84 65.71 -6.94
C LEU A 12 17.99 66.49 -5.95
N VAL A 13 17.33 65.76 -5.02
CA VAL A 13 17.25 66.17 -3.60
C VAL A 13 17.38 64.94 -2.73
N VAL A 14 18.48 64.92 -1.97
CA VAL A 14 18.76 64.06 -0.82
C VAL A 14 18.05 64.63 0.39
N VAL A 15 17.28 63.84 1.09
CA VAL A 15 16.97 64.11 2.51
C VAL A 15 17.20 62.82 3.31
N MET A 16 18.30 62.85 4.07
CA MET A 16 18.52 61.95 5.21
C MET A 16 17.67 62.44 6.38
N THR A 17 16.94 61.50 6.98
CA THR A 17 16.61 61.59 8.41
C THR A 17 16.84 60.25 9.08
N VAL A 18 17.75 60.27 10.02
CA VAL A 18 18.08 59.23 11.00
C VAL A 18 17.15 59.41 12.20
N SER A 19 16.63 58.31 12.75
CA SER A 19 16.28 58.00 14.15
C SER A 19 15.14 57.00 14.19
N ALA A 20 15.03 55.97 14.97
CA ALA A 20 15.59 55.58 16.22
C ALA A 20 15.32 54.10 16.46
N ALA A 21 16.10 53.48 17.29
CA ALA A 21 15.98 52.10 17.75
C ALA A 21 14.59 51.74 18.26
N GLY A 22 14.04 50.62 17.75
CA GLY A 22 12.94 49.89 18.31
C GLY A 22 13.28 48.40 18.32
N CYS A 23 13.66 47.86 19.47
CA CYS A 23 13.68 46.42 19.71
C CYS A 23 12.28 45.84 19.44
N GLY A 24 12.14 45.12 18.34
CA GLY A 24 10.97 44.32 18.03
C GLY A 24 11.43 42.91 17.79
N SER A 25 10.95 42.00 18.62
CA SER A 25 11.16 40.59 18.59
C SER A 25 11.24 40.06 17.15
N GLU A 26 12.34 39.38 16.81
CA GLU A 26 12.39 38.47 15.68
C GLU A 26 11.32 37.42 15.86
N LYS A 27 10.17 37.63 15.23
CA LYS A 27 9.33 36.52 14.84
C LYS A 27 10.18 35.74 13.85
N LYS A 28 10.66 34.54 14.26
CA LYS A 28 11.05 33.51 13.33
C LYS A 28 9.93 33.39 12.31
N GLU A 29 10.14 33.82 11.09
CA GLU A 29 9.35 33.38 9.95
C GLU A 29 9.51 31.85 9.88
N THR A 30 8.55 31.13 10.43
CA THR A 30 8.34 29.73 10.15
C THR A 30 8.04 29.61 8.66
N GLY A 31 8.92 28.91 7.98
CA GLY A 31 8.93 28.44 6.61
C GLY A 31 7.93 29.03 5.62
N LYS A 32 8.45 29.58 4.54
CA LYS A 32 7.72 29.74 3.28
C LYS A 32 7.05 28.42 2.97
N GLY A 33 5.71 28.39 3.02
CA GLY A 33 4.93 27.22 2.65
C GLY A 33 5.37 26.76 1.26
N THR A 34 5.84 25.52 1.17
CA THR A 34 6.20 24.90 -0.10
C THR A 34 4.95 24.84 -0.96
N THR A 35 4.90 25.65 -2.02
CA THR A 35 3.78 25.66 -2.96
C THR A 35 3.93 24.48 -3.91
N GLY A 36 2.97 23.58 -3.89
CA GLY A 36 2.91 22.42 -4.78
C GLY A 36 1.91 21.38 -4.27
N THR A 37 1.54 20.49 -5.13
CA THR A 37 0.65 19.37 -4.81
C THR A 37 1.46 18.09 -4.82
N ILE A 38 1.35 17.28 -3.79
CA ILE A 38 1.93 15.94 -3.71
C ILE A 38 1.00 15.00 -4.48
N LYS A 39 1.54 14.23 -5.41
CA LYS A 39 0.79 13.33 -6.29
C LYS A 39 0.99 11.88 -5.87
N ILE A 40 -0.09 11.23 -5.51
CA ILE A 40 -0.11 9.82 -5.12
C ILE A 40 -0.71 8.98 -6.25
N ALA A 41 -0.05 7.90 -6.63
CA ALA A 41 -0.60 6.88 -7.51
C ALA A 41 -1.09 5.67 -6.73
N THR A 42 -2.15 4.99 -7.20
CA THR A 42 -2.58 3.70 -6.65
C THR A 42 -2.80 2.65 -7.72
N LYS A 43 -2.58 1.39 -7.38
CA LYS A 43 -2.93 0.23 -8.21
C LYS A 43 -4.45 0.05 -8.30
N PRO A 44 -4.97 -0.69 -9.31
CA PRO A 44 -6.40 -0.85 -9.53
C PRO A 44 -7.02 -1.93 -8.62
N MET A 45 -7.04 -1.67 -7.31
CA MET A 45 -7.65 -2.55 -6.31
C MET A 45 -8.11 -1.74 -5.09
N THR A 46 -9.19 -2.19 -4.46
CA THR A 46 -9.86 -1.51 -3.32
C THR A 46 -8.89 -1.15 -2.20
N GLU A 47 -8.08 -2.10 -1.76
CA GLU A 47 -7.05 -1.91 -0.75
C GLU A 47 -6.16 -0.69 -1.04
N GLN A 48 -5.70 -0.57 -2.28
CA GLN A 48 -4.85 0.53 -2.71
C GLN A 48 -5.58 1.87 -2.72
N TYR A 49 -6.88 1.89 -3.05
CA TYR A 49 -7.68 3.12 -2.99
C TYR A 49 -7.83 3.61 -1.56
N ILE A 50 -8.11 2.70 -0.62
CA ILE A 50 -8.18 3.01 0.81
C ILE A 50 -6.84 3.55 1.31
N LEU A 51 -5.72 2.89 0.97
CA LEU A 51 -4.37 3.32 1.37
C LEU A 51 -4.00 4.68 0.77
N GLY A 52 -4.35 4.94 -0.49
CA GLY A 52 -4.15 6.24 -1.13
C GLY A 52 -4.92 7.36 -0.42
N GLU A 53 -6.15 7.10 0.00
CA GLU A 53 -6.96 8.05 0.78
C GLU A 53 -6.42 8.23 2.21
N MET A 54 -5.92 7.17 2.87
CA MET A 54 -5.25 7.29 4.16
C MET A 54 -4.03 8.20 4.08
N LEU A 55 -3.16 7.98 3.10
CA LEU A 55 -1.98 8.81 2.88
C LEU A 55 -2.35 10.27 2.63
N LYS A 56 -3.34 10.52 1.75
CA LYS A 56 -3.83 11.86 1.46
C LYS A 56 -4.31 12.55 2.72
N GLN A 57 -5.25 11.94 3.43
CA GLN A 57 -5.87 12.56 4.61
C GLN A 57 -4.87 12.77 5.75
N LEU A 58 -3.93 11.83 5.91
CA LEU A 58 -2.87 11.95 6.90
C LEU A 58 -1.94 13.14 6.59
N ILE A 59 -1.51 13.28 5.34
CA ILE A 59 -0.66 14.39 4.91
C ILE A 59 -1.39 15.71 5.06
N GLU A 60 -2.63 15.83 4.56
CA GLU A 60 -3.41 17.07 4.61
C GLU A 60 -3.82 17.48 6.05
N ASN A 61 -3.95 16.51 6.98
CA ASN A 61 -4.25 16.79 8.38
C ASN A 61 -3.01 17.23 9.19
N LYS A 62 -1.85 16.62 8.91
CA LYS A 62 -0.63 16.87 9.68
C LYS A 62 0.23 17.99 9.12
N THR A 63 -0.05 18.46 7.91
CA THR A 63 0.74 19.48 7.21
C THR A 63 -0.18 20.45 6.46
N ASP A 64 0.39 21.53 5.95
CA ASP A 64 -0.31 22.47 5.05
C ASP A 64 -0.19 22.04 3.56
N TYR A 65 0.32 20.83 3.27
CA TYR A 65 0.50 20.35 1.90
C TYR A 65 -0.82 19.90 1.29
N LYS A 66 -0.93 20.06 -0.03
CA LYS A 66 -2.08 19.56 -0.81
C LYS A 66 -1.74 18.26 -1.47
N VAL A 67 -2.71 17.36 -1.56
CA VAL A 67 -2.51 16.02 -2.11
C VAL A 67 -3.56 15.71 -3.17
N GLU A 68 -3.09 15.14 -4.28
CA GLU A 68 -3.91 14.59 -5.34
C GLU A 68 -3.67 13.08 -5.46
N VAL A 69 -4.73 12.28 -5.45
CA VAL A 69 -4.66 10.82 -5.61
C VAL A 69 -5.18 10.44 -6.99
N THR A 70 -4.33 9.81 -7.79
CA THR A 70 -4.73 9.18 -9.06
C THR A 70 -4.96 7.70 -8.80
N LYS A 71 -6.23 7.30 -8.80
CA LYS A 71 -6.63 5.92 -8.49
C LYS A 71 -6.61 5.03 -9.74
N GLY A 72 -6.27 3.77 -9.53
CA GLY A 72 -6.50 2.71 -10.49
C GLY A 72 -5.58 2.72 -11.70
N ILE A 73 -4.29 3.01 -11.53
CA ILE A 73 -3.31 2.92 -12.62
C ILE A 73 -3.25 1.47 -13.13
N GLY A 74 -3.78 1.25 -14.33
CA GLY A 74 -3.75 -0.06 -14.99
C GLY A 74 -2.31 -0.57 -15.15
N GLY A 75 -2.10 -1.86 -15.01
CA GLY A 75 -0.77 -2.47 -15.00
C GLY A 75 -0.01 -2.34 -13.66
N GLY A 76 -0.56 -1.58 -12.70
CA GLY A 76 -0.01 -1.46 -11.36
C GLY A 76 1.47 -1.06 -11.35
N THR A 77 2.32 -1.82 -10.63
CA THR A 77 3.77 -1.57 -10.50
C THR A 77 4.46 -1.29 -11.83
N SER A 78 4.14 -2.06 -12.87
CA SER A 78 4.80 -1.94 -14.20
C SER A 78 4.57 -0.58 -14.87
N ASN A 79 3.50 0.13 -14.53
CA ASN A 79 3.21 1.45 -15.07
C ASN A 79 3.49 2.57 -14.04
N ILE A 80 3.25 2.32 -12.76
CA ILE A 80 3.48 3.32 -11.71
C ILE A 80 4.97 3.60 -11.52
N HIS A 81 5.80 2.55 -11.41
CA HIS A 81 7.23 2.75 -11.14
C HIS A 81 7.93 3.60 -12.22
N PRO A 82 7.77 3.33 -13.52
CA PRO A 82 8.34 4.20 -14.56
C PRO A 82 7.79 5.64 -14.55
N ALA A 83 6.55 5.85 -14.11
CA ALA A 83 5.98 7.18 -13.95
C ALA A 83 6.57 7.94 -12.74
N MET A 84 6.90 7.20 -11.66
CA MET A 84 7.66 7.74 -10.53
C MET A 84 9.05 8.20 -10.96
N GLU A 85 9.78 7.41 -11.75
CA GLU A 85 11.11 7.79 -12.28
C GLU A 85 11.06 9.07 -13.11
N LYS A 86 9.96 9.31 -13.84
CA LYS A 86 9.74 10.52 -14.63
C LYS A 86 9.23 11.72 -13.80
N GLY A 87 8.93 11.54 -12.52
CA GLY A 87 8.35 12.58 -11.67
C GLY A 87 6.89 12.90 -11.96
N GLU A 88 6.15 11.99 -12.61
CA GLU A 88 4.71 12.13 -12.83
C GLU A 88 3.94 11.96 -11.52
N PHE A 89 4.45 11.12 -10.60
CA PHE A 89 3.97 10.93 -9.23
C PHE A 89 5.10 11.12 -8.22
N ASP A 90 4.73 11.41 -6.98
CA ASP A 90 5.64 11.68 -5.87
C ASP A 90 5.81 10.47 -4.95
N LEU A 91 4.73 9.71 -4.73
CA LEU A 91 4.73 8.52 -3.89
C LEU A 91 3.58 7.55 -4.26
N TYR A 92 3.69 6.30 -3.83
CA TYR A 92 2.64 5.29 -3.97
C TYR A 92 2.79 4.17 -2.94
N PRO A 93 1.68 3.52 -2.52
CA PRO A 93 1.74 2.27 -1.75
C PRO A 93 2.25 1.13 -2.64
N GLU A 94 3.26 0.41 -2.18
CA GLU A 94 3.86 -0.71 -2.90
C GLU A 94 4.10 -1.91 -1.98
N TYR A 95 4.18 -3.09 -2.58
CA TYR A 95 4.43 -4.33 -1.86
C TYR A 95 5.86 -4.80 -2.04
N THR A 96 6.46 -5.29 -0.95
CA THR A 96 7.89 -5.68 -0.92
C THR A 96 8.27 -6.63 -2.05
N SER A 97 7.52 -7.72 -2.26
CA SER A 97 7.82 -8.67 -3.33
C SER A 97 7.59 -8.09 -4.73
N SER A 98 6.64 -7.16 -4.91
CA SER A 98 6.49 -6.47 -6.20
C SER A 98 7.70 -5.60 -6.49
N GLY A 99 8.19 -4.84 -5.51
CA GLY A 99 9.41 -4.05 -5.65
C GLY A 99 10.64 -4.91 -5.92
N TRP A 100 10.77 -6.03 -5.20
CA TRP A 100 11.89 -6.93 -5.31
C TRP A 100 11.95 -7.67 -6.67
N VAL A 101 10.81 -8.24 -7.07
CA VAL A 101 10.75 -9.10 -8.26
C VAL A 101 10.50 -8.29 -9.54
N MET A 102 9.47 -7.42 -9.54
CA MET A 102 9.05 -6.76 -10.78
C MET A 102 9.91 -5.55 -11.15
N VAL A 103 10.41 -4.81 -10.14
CA VAL A 103 11.21 -3.61 -10.37
C VAL A 103 12.70 -3.92 -10.40
N LEU A 104 13.20 -4.66 -9.40
CA LEU A 104 14.64 -4.97 -9.30
C LEU A 104 15.04 -6.20 -10.12
N GLY A 105 14.10 -7.05 -10.55
CA GLY A 105 14.35 -8.25 -11.34
C GLY A 105 14.97 -9.42 -10.55
N ASN A 106 14.86 -9.40 -9.23
CA ASN A 106 15.37 -10.42 -8.32
C ASN A 106 14.42 -11.62 -8.22
N GLN A 107 14.84 -12.70 -7.57
CA GLN A 107 14.00 -13.88 -7.35
C GLN A 107 13.15 -13.75 -6.09
N ALA A 108 11.90 -14.23 -6.18
CA ALA A 108 11.02 -14.29 -5.01
C ALA A 108 11.60 -15.23 -3.93
N GLY A 109 11.53 -14.83 -2.65
CA GLY A 109 12.05 -15.62 -1.53
C GLY A 109 13.59 -15.68 -1.42
N GLU A 110 14.32 -14.91 -2.23
CA GLU A 110 15.79 -14.83 -2.16
C GLU A 110 16.27 -14.13 -0.88
N VAL A 111 15.44 -13.26 -0.34
CA VAL A 111 15.73 -12.45 0.86
C VAL A 111 14.71 -12.77 1.92
N SER A 112 15.17 -12.84 3.17
CA SER A 112 14.28 -13.02 4.32
C SER A 112 13.39 -11.79 4.56
N ASP A 113 12.25 -11.99 5.20
CA ASP A 113 11.32 -10.91 5.52
C ASP A 113 11.94 -9.83 6.42
N ASP A 114 12.84 -10.22 7.31
CA ASP A 114 13.54 -9.30 8.20
C ASP A 114 14.54 -8.39 7.45
N GLU A 115 15.04 -8.83 6.31
CA GLU A 115 16.04 -8.10 5.52
C GLU A 115 15.45 -7.38 4.30
N ILE A 116 14.25 -7.75 3.85
CA ILE A 116 13.70 -7.28 2.58
C ILE A 116 13.56 -5.75 2.53
N LEU A 117 13.11 -5.13 3.62
CA LEU A 117 12.90 -3.67 3.65
C LEU A 117 14.23 -2.93 3.53
N GLU A 118 15.26 -3.33 4.28
CA GLU A 118 16.58 -2.70 4.21
C GLU A 118 17.20 -2.81 2.82
N LYS A 119 17.08 -3.99 2.19
CA LYS A 119 17.59 -4.20 0.83
C LYS A 119 16.82 -3.37 -0.21
N LEU A 120 15.50 -3.30 -0.10
CA LEU A 120 14.68 -2.44 -0.96
C LEU A 120 15.05 -0.96 -0.81
N GLN A 121 15.20 -0.47 0.42
CA GLN A 121 15.63 0.90 0.69
C GLN A 121 16.95 1.21 0.01
N LYS A 122 17.95 0.35 0.23
CA LYS A 122 19.28 0.52 -0.36
C LYS A 122 19.25 0.52 -1.90
N GLU A 123 18.64 -0.50 -2.50
CA GLU A 123 18.67 -0.66 -3.95
C GLU A 123 17.82 0.39 -4.68
N TYR A 124 16.68 0.80 -4.09
CA TYR A 124 15.85 1.87 -4.66
C TYR A 124 16.51 3.24 -4.56
N GLN A 125 17.22 3.49 -3.45
CA GLN A 125 18.00 4.71 -3.30
C GLN A 125 19.12 4.80 -4.34
N GLU A 126 19.91 3.72 -4.48
CA GLU A 126 21.05 3.67 -5.41
C GLU A 126 20.63 3.74 -6.88
N LYS A 127 19.51 3.09 -7.24
CA LYS A 127 19.12 2.93 -8.66
C LYS A 127 18.14 4.00 -9.13
N PHE A 128 17.22 4.46 -8.26
CA PHE A 128 16.06 5.26 -8.65
C PHE A 128 15.91 6.57 -7.86
N GLN A 129 16.73 6.82 -6.84
CA GLN A 129 16.57 7.96 -5.92
C GLN A 129 15.17 7.97 -5.27
N MET A 130 14.75 6.80 -4.82
CA MET A 130 13.50 6.56 -4.10
C MET A 130 13.79 5.79 -2.82
N THR A 131 12.95 5.93 -1.82
CA THR A 131 13.05 5.16 -0.58
C THR A 131 11.72 4.51 -0.19
N TRP A 132 11.80 3.49 0.66
CA TRP A 132 10.68 2.78 1.26
C TRP A 132 10.54 3.23 2.72
N LEU A 133 9.35 3.68 3.12
CA LEU A 133 9.11 4.27 4.44
C LEU A 133 8.21 3.38 5.31
N GLY A 134 8.87 2.57 6.15
CA GLY A 134 8.19 1.68 7.09
C GLY A 134 7.41 0.55 6.42
N LEU A 135 6.82 -0.32 7.22
CA LEU A 135 5.86 -1.34 6.78
C LEU A 135 4.52 -1.06 7.45
N TYR A 136 3.42 -1.10 6.73
CA TYR A 136 2.10 -0.76 7.27
C TYR A 136 1.61 -1.75 8.34
N GLY A 137 2.15 -2.97 8.34
CA GLY A 137 1.89 -3.99 9.35
C GLY A 137 1.04 -5.17 8.87
N PHE A 138 0.47 -5.08 7.66
CA PHE A 138 -0.24 -6.18 7.04
C PHE A 138 0.55 -6.79 5.88
N ASN A 139 0.20 -8.03 5.54
CA ASN A 139 0.82 -8.82 4.48
C ASN A 139 -0.26 -9.33 3.52
N ASN A 140 -0.35 -8.77 2.32
CA ASN A 140 -1.30 -9.21 1.29
C ASN A 140 -0.72 -10.37 0.48
N THR A 141 -0.72 -11.58 1.06
CA THR A 141 -0.18 -12.79 0.41
C THR A 141 -1.26 -13.81 0.10
N TYR A 142 -0.92 -14.80 -0.72
CA TYR A 142 -1.79 -15.96 -0.91
C TYR A 142 -1.94 -16.76 0.38
N ALA A 143 -3.16 -17.24 0.61
CA ALA A 143 -3.47 -18.10 1.74
C ALA A 143 -4.46 -19.19 1.33
N LEU A 144 -4.47 -20.30 2.05
CA LEU A 144 -5.54 -21.27 1.99
C LEU A 144 -6.60 -20.91 3.04
N ALA A 145 -7.84 -20.80 2.59
CA ALA A 145 -8.98 -20.54 3.46
C ALA A 145 -9.92 -21.75 3.49
N VAL A 146 -10.49 -22.00 4.65
CA VAL A 146 -11.48 -23.06 4.88
C VAL A 146 -12.75 -22.48 5.48
N SER A 147 -13.90 -23.15 5.26
CA SER A 147 -15.09 -22.74 5.99
C SER A 147 -14.91 -23.00 7.50
N LYS A 148 -15.48 -22.12 8.33
CA LYS A 148 -15.43 -22.28 9.79
C LYS A 148 -15.96 -23.66 10.24
N LYS A 149 -17.00 -24.18 9.59
CA LYS A 149 -17.53 -25.52 9.81
C LYS A 149 -16.46 -26.61 9.68
N VAL A 150 -15.61 -26.50 8.65
CA VAL A 150 -14.51 -27.45 8.40
C VAL A 150 -13.36 -27.21 9.40
N ALA A 151 -13.00 -25.94 9.64
CA ALA A 151 -11.99 -25.60 10.64
C ALA A 151 -12.34 -26.15 12.03
N ASP A 152 -13.57 -25.94 12.48
CA ASP A 152 -14.04 -26.41 13.79
C ASP A 152 -14.09 -27.95 13.86
N LYS A 153 -14.61 -28.61 12.80
CA LYS A 153 -14.72 -30.09 12.73
C LYS A 153 -13.37 -30.78 12.87
N TYR A 154 -12.36 -30.25 12.20
CA TYR A 154 -11.03 -30.86 12.15
C TYR A 154 -9.99 -30.12 13.00
N GLN A 155 -10.40 -29.08 13.73
CA GLN A 155 -9.52 -28.21 14.55
C GLN A 155 -8.34 -27.65 13.75
N LEU A 156 -8.61 -27.22 12.52
CA LEU A 156 -7.62 -26.69 11.60
C LEU A 156 -7.16 -25.27 12.02
N LYS A 157 -5.85 -25.08 12.04
CA LYS A 157 -5.22 -23.78 12.27
C LYS A 157 -4.22 -23.40 11.19
N ASN A 158 -3.58 -24.40 10.57
CA ASN A 158 -2.48 -24.21 9.63
C ASN A 158 -2.55 -25.21 8.46
N CYS A 159 -1.73 -24.97 7.45
CA CYS A 159 -1.66 -25.77 6.23
C CYS A 159 -1.16 -27.21 6.50
N SER A 160 -0.24 -27.43 7.44
CA SER A 160 0.18 -28.78 7.84
C SER A 160 -0.94 -29.58 8.51
N GLY A 161 -1.86 -28.91 9.21
CA GLY A 161 -3.07 -29.52 9.76
C GLY A 161 -4.02 -29.95 8.67
N LEU A 162 -4.22 -29.11 7.64
CA LEU A 162 -5.06 -29.39 6.48
C LEU A 162 -4.60 -30.65 5.73
N ALA A 163 -3.30 -30.88 5.60
CA ALA A 163 -2.74 -32.04 4.91
C ALA A 163 -3.27 -33.39 5.44
N LYS A 164 -3.60 -33.47 6.73
CA LYS A 164 -4.10 -34.69 7.37
C LYS A 164 -5.53 -35.07 6.95
N VAL A 165 -6.29 -34.11 6.44
CA VAL A 165 -7.74 -34.27 6.12
C VAL A 165 -8.08 -33.87 4.68
N SER A 166 -7.13 -33.37 3.91
CA SER A 166 -7.36 -32.83 2.56
C SER A 166 -8.00 -33.85 1.62
N LYS A 167 -7.75 -35.16 1.80
CA LYS A 167 -8.35 -36.25 1.01
C LYS A 167 -9.88 -36.35 1.11
N ASP A 168 -10.45 -35.80 2.15
CA ASP A 168 -11.89 -35.78 2.37
C ASP A 168 -12.56 -34.49 1.87
N LEU A 169 -11.76 -33.48 1.46
CA LEU A 169 -12.19 -32.14 1.16
C LEU A 169 -12.10 -31.84 -0.35
N VAL A 170 -12.96 -30.94 -0.80
CA VAL A 170 -12.97 -30.41 -2.16
C VAL A 170 -12.30 -29.03 -2.13
N PHE A 171 -11.27 -28.85 -2.94
CA PHE A 171 -10.66 -27.56 -3.21
C PHE A 171 -11.38 -26.89 -4.37
N GLY A 172 -11.59 -25.59 -4.28
CA GLY A 172 -12.04 -24.75 -5.38
C GLY A 172 -11.16 -23.51 -5.51
N GLY A 173 -10.69 -23.23 -6.70
CA GLY A 173 -9.83 -22.06 -6.96
C GLY A 173 -10.00 -21.54 -8.37
N ASN A 174 -9.46 -20.36 -8.64
CA ASN A 174 -9.45 -19.82 -9.99
C ASN A 174 -8.40 -20.52 -10.87
N PRO A 175 -8.62 -20.60 -12.20
CA PRO A 175 -7.74 -21.28 -13.15
C PRO A 175 -6.27 -20.91 -13.00
N ASP A 176 -5.97 -19.60 -12.95
CA ASP A 176 -4.60 -19.12 -12.85
C ASP A 176 -3.87 -19.70 -11.63
N TYR A 177 -4.54 -19.75 -10.45
CA TYR A 177 -3.94 -20.33 -9.25
C TYR A 177 -3.76 -21.84 -9.35
N ILE A 178 -4.70 -22.52 -9.99
CA ILE A 178 -4.67 -23.97 -10.16
C ILE A 178 -3.55 -24.41 -11.12
N GLU A 179 -3.26 -23.62 -12.14
CA GLU A 179 -2.32 -23.97 -13.21
C GLU A 179 -0.87 -23.52 -12.93
N ARG A 180 -0.66 -22.41 -12.21
CA ARG A 180 0.68 -21.87 -11.99
C ARG A 180 1.47 -22.72 -11.00
N GLU A 181 2.75 -22.95 -11.30
CA GLU A 181 3.63 -23.84 -10.52
C GLU A 181 3.83 -23.39 -9.08
N ASP A 182 3.88 -22.09 -8.81
CA ASP A 182 3.99 -21.47 -7.48
C ASP A 182 2.64 -21.32 -6.75
N GLY A 183 1.53 -21.65 -7.41
CA GLY A 183 0.18 -21.70 -6.87
C GLY A 183 -0.21 -23.06 -6.27
N PHE A 184 -1.34 -23.61 -6.72
CA PHE A 184 -1.90 -24.87 -6.19
C PHE A 184 -0.94 -26.06 -6.27
N PRO A 185 -0.28 -26.38 -7.39
CA PRO A 185 0.66 -27.50 -7.46
C PRO A 185 1.81 -27.36 -6.45
N GLY A 186 2.35 -26.16 -6.32
CA GLY A 186 3.46 -25.90 -5.42
C GLY A 186 3.08 -26.00 -3.95
N VAL A 187 1.95 -25.42 -3.54
CA VAL A 187 1.47 -25.52 -2.16
C VAL A 187 1.09 -26.95 -1.81
N CYS A 188 0.47 -27.69 -2.75
CA CYS A 188 0.19 -29.11 -2.56
C CYS A 188 1.44 -29.92 -2.33
N LYS A 189 2.50 -29.70 -3.12
CA LYS A 189 3.79 -30.35 -2.94
C LYS A 189 4.47 -29.97 -1.63
N ALA A 190 4.47 -28.71 -1.26
CA ALA A 190 5.12 -28.21 -0.03
C ALA A 190 4.49 -28.80 1.23
N TYR A 191 3.17 -28.92 1.25
CA TYR A 191 2.41 -29.40 2.41
C TYR A 191 1.99 -30.87 2.34
N GLY A 192 2.12 -31.52 1.18
CA GLY A 192 1.61 -32.89 0.96
C GLY A 192 0.08 -32.93 0.92
N LEU A 193 -0.55 -31.93 0.31
CA LEU A 193 -2.00 -31.86 0.18
C LEU A 193 -2.46 -32.77 -0.98
N GLU A 194 -3.49 -33.56 -0.73
CA GLU A 194 -4.17 -34.38 -1.72
C GLU A 194 -5.67 -34.20 -1.54
N PHE A 195 -6.32 -33.45 -2.43
CA PHE A 195 -7.74 -33.17 -2.31
C PHE A 195 -8.59 -34.26 -2.96
N LYS A 196 -9.79 -34.49 -2.40
CA LYS A 196 -10.79 -35.41 -2.96
C LYS A 196 -11.18 -35.01 -4.39
N ASN A 197 -11.32 -33.74 -4.63
CA ASN A 197 -11.60 -33.16 -5.94
C ASN A 197 -11.06 -31.70 -5.98
N VAL A 198 -10.76 -31.23 -7.19
CA VAL A 198 -10.38 -29.86 -7.47
C VAL A 198 -11.38 -29.29 -8.46
N LYS A 199 -12.01 -28.17 -8.10
CA LYS A 199 -12.96 -27.45 -8.94
C LYS A 199 -12.37 -26.13 -9.41
N ASP A 200 -12.51 -25.87 -10.68
CA ASP A 200 -12.26 -24.58 -11.28
C ASP A 200 -13.45 -23.66 -11.00
N ILE A 201 -13.21 -22.53 -10.35
CA ILE A 201 -14.24 -21.59 -9.91
C ILE A 201 -13.77 -20.16 -10.18
N ASP A 202 -14.66 -19.33 -10.74
CA ASP A 202 -14.42 -17.91 -10.88
C ASP A 202 -14.05 -17.25 -9.55
N ILE A 203 -13.06 -16.36 -9.57
CA ILE A 203 -12.50 -15.71 -8.37
C ILE A 203 -13.56 -15.01 -7.52
N GLY A 204 -14.59 -14.44 -8.16
CA GLY A 204 -15.71 -13.76 -7.47
C GLY A 204 -16.73 -14.72 -6.85
N LEU A 205 -16.71 -16.00 -7.21
CA LEU A 205 -17.70 -17.01 -6.79
C LEU A 205 -17.18 -17.99 -5.73
N LYS A 206 -15.87 -18.04 -5.48
CA LYS A 206 -15.24 -19.04 -4.60
C LYS A 206 -15.80 -19.03 -3.17
N TYR A 207 -15.98 -17.87 -2.57
CA TYR A 207 -16.52 -17.74 -1.22
C TYR A 207 -18.01 -18.12 -1.15
N LYS A 208 -18.78 -17.81 -2.23
CA LYS A 208 -20.18 -18.25 -2.32
C LYS A 208 -20.31 -19.76 -2.48
N ALA A 209 -19.42 -20.39 -3.25
CA ALA A 209 -19.35 -21.84 -3.37
C ALA A 209 -18.97 -22.49 -2.02
N MET A 210 -18.14 -21.85 -1.21
CA MET A 210 -17.83 -22.31 0.14
C MET A 210 -19.03 -22.18 1.10
N GLU A 211 -19.77 -21.07 1.04
CA GLU A 211 -21.01 -20.91 1.82
C GLU A 211 -22.06 -21.97 1.51
N ASN A 212 -22.16 -22.38 0.23
CA ASN A 212 -23.07 -23.44 -0.22
C ASN A 212 -22.57 -24.87 0.08
N ASP A 213 -21.38 -25.02 0.66
CA ASP A 213 -20.70 -26.31 0.91
C ASP A 213 -20.30 -27.08 -0.38
N ASP A 214 -20.28 -26.39 -1.53
CA ASP A 214 -19.84 -26.94 -2.82
C ASP A 214 -18.34 -27.21 -2.86
N ILE A 215 -17.57 -26.44 -2.08
CA ILE A 215 -16.14 -26.57 -1.79
C ILE A 215 -15.90 -26.34 -0.30
N GLN A 216 -14.83 -26.88 0.24
CA GLN A 216 -14.48 -26.73 1.64
C GLN A 216 -13.19 -25.93 1.85
N VAL A 217 -12.35 -25.85 0.82
CA VAL A 217 -11.07 -25.16 0.81
C VAL A 217 -10.96 -24.33 -0.45
N THR A 218 -10.42 -23.12 -0.32
CA THR A 218 -10.10 -22.25 -1.46
C THR A 218 -8.78 -21.53 -1.26
N ASN A 219 -8.21 -21.00 -2.33
CA ASN A 219 -7.17 -19.98 -2.23
C ASN A 219 -7.81 -18.60 -2.05
N GLY A 220 -7.14 -17.73 -1.32
CA GLY A 220 -7.50 -16.32 -1.15
C GLY A 220 -6.26 -15.49 -0.93
N PHE A 221 -6.49 -14.22 -0.65
CA PHE A 221 -5.47 -13.33 -0.10
C PHE A 221 -5.80 -13.08 1.37
N THR A 222 -4.79 -12.88 2.18
CA THR A 222 -4.92 -12.61 3.62
C THR A 222 -5.76 -11.38 3.94
N THR A 223 -5.92 -10.48 2.97
CA THR A 223 -6.71 -9.24 3.07
C THR A 223 -8.01 -9.25 2.25
N ASP A 224 -8.42 -10.41 1.69
CA ASP A 224 -9.70 -10.51 0.98
C ASP A 224 -10.87 -10.08 1.88
N ALA A 225 -11.76 -9.23 1.38
CA ALA A 225 -12.90 -8.68 2.13
C ALA A 225 -13.74 -9.76 2.84
N GLN A 226 -13.94 -10.90 2.19
CA GLN A 226 -14.77 -11.98 2.69
C GLN A 226 -14.19 -12.72 3.89
N ILE A 227 -12.87 -12.68 4.10
CA ILE A 227 -12.24 -13.34 5.27
C ILE A 227 -12.46 -12.57 6.58
N SER A 228 -12.91 -11.33 6.52
CA SER A 228 -13.33 -10.59 7.72
C SER A 228 -14.58 -11.18 8.38
N LYS A 229 -15.29 -12.07 7.66
CA LYS A 229 -16.48 -12.74 8.20
C LYS A 229 -16.10 -13.94 9.08
N ASP A 230 -16.86 -14.15 10.14
CA ASP A 230 -16.66 -15.25 11.10
C ASP A 230 -16.85 -16.65 10.51
N ASN A 231 -17.32 -16.79 9.26
CA ASN A 231 -17.59 -18.09 8.62
C ASN A 231 -16.44 -18.65 7.80
N ILE A 232 -15.31 -17.92 7.69
CA ILE A 232 -14.10 -18.31 6.97
C ILE A 232 -12.91 -18.26 7.92
N VAL A 233 -12.02 -19.23 7.80
CA VAL A 233 -10.77 -19.31 8.56
C VAL A 233 -9.61 -19.38 7.58
N VAL A 234 -8.73 -18.42 7.63
CA VAL A 234 -7.45 -18.43 6.92
C VAL A 234 -6.50 -19.34 7.70
N LEU A 235 -5.85 -20.26 6.99
CA LEU A 235 -4.88 -21.16 7.56
C LEU A 235 -3.49 -20.54 7.55
N GLU A 236 -2.79 -20.65 8.69
CA GLU A 236 -1.40 -20.24 8.80
C GLU A 236 -0.51 -21.02 7.83
N ASP A 237 0.36 -20.35 7.13
CA ASP A 237 1.41 -20.92 6.29
C ASP A 237 2.62 -21.32 7.16
N ASP A 238 2.47 -22.37 7.95
CA ASP A 238 3.41 -22.80 9.00
C ASP A 238 4.74 -23.35 8.48
N LYS A 239 4.93 -23.43 7.15
CA LYS A 239 6.21 -23.76 6.51
C LYS A 239 6.81 -22.58 5.75
N GLY A 240 6.11 -21.42 5.69
CA GLY A 240 6.58 -20.25 4.98
C GLY A 240 6.73 -20.48 3.47
N TYR A 241 5.80 -21.20 2.85
CA TYR A 241 5.82 -21.48 1.42
C TYR A 241 5.46 -20.25 0.59
N GLN A 242 4.51 -19.45 1.07
CA GLN A 242 4.03 -18.27 0.37
C GLN A 242 5.02 -17.12 0.48
N VAL A 243 5.19 -16.40 -0.61
CA VAL A 243 6.01 -15.19 -0.62
C VAL A 243 5.24 -14.04 -0.01
N ASN A 244 5.87 -13.29 0.88
CA ASN A 244 5.23 -12.20 1.59
C ASN A 244 5.21 -10.90 0.78
N TYR A 245 4.10 -10.17 0.89
CA TYR A 245 3.82 -8.91 0.22
C TYR A 245 3.46 -7.85 1.26
N PHE A 246 4.44 -7.48 2.09
CA PHE A 246 4.26 -6.39 3.04
C PHE A 246 4.11 -5.05 2.32
N CYS A 247 3.14 -4.26 2.72
CA CYS A 247 2.88 -2.95 2.11
C CYS A 247 3.67 -1.84 2.79
N SER A 248 4.15 -0.89 2.00
CA SER A 248 4.92 0.28 2.43
C SER A 248 4.68 1.47 1.50
N THR A 249 5.08 2.67 1.90
CA THR A 249 5.14 3.82 0.99
C THR A 249 6.47 3.85 0.27
N VAL A 250 6.44 3.88 -1.07
CA VAL A 250 7.60 4.27 -1.88
C VAL A 250 7.48 5.75 -2.22
N VAL A 251 8.52 6.53 -1.98
CA VAL A 251 8.56 7.98 -2.19
C VAL A 251 9.86 8.41 -2.86
N ARG A 252 9.81 9.42 -3.72
CA ARG A 252 10.98 10.02 -4.35
C ARG A 252 11.75 10.87 -3.34
N GLU A 253 13.07 10.77 -3.34
CA GLU A 253 13.91 11.58 -2.45
C GLU A 253 13.74 13.08 -2.69
N GLU A 254 13.68 13.51 -3.96
CA GLU A 254 13.37 14.89 -4.32
C GLU A 254 12.07 15.41 -3.67
N THR A 255 11.07 14.54 -3.52
CA THR A 255 9.82 14.88 -2.84
C THR A 255 10.03 15.11 -1.35
N LEU A 256 10.83 14.25 -0.69
CA LEU A 256 11.15 14.42 0.74
C LEU A 256 11.99 15.70 0.98
N GLU A 257 12.94 16.01 0.10
CA GLU A 257 13.71 17.25 0.15
C GLU A 257 12.82 18.49 0.00
N LYS A 258 11.85 18.43 -0.91
CA LYS A 258 10.90 19.51 -1.16
C LYS A 258 9.88 19.69 -0.03
N TYR A 259 9.49 18.65 0.66
CA TYR A 259 8.48 18.63 1.71
C TYR A 259 9.03 18.05 3.02
N PRO A 260 9.75 18.84 3.85
CA PRO A 260 10.54 18.34 4.99
C PRO A 260 9.76 17.57 6.06
N ASP A 261 8.44 17.87 6.25
CA ASP A 261 7.61 17.19 7.26
C ASP A 261 6.96 15.91 6.71
N LEU A 262 7.14 15.61 5.42
CA LEU A 262 6.46 14.52 4.73
C LEU A 262 6.92 13.15 5.24
N GLU A 263 8.22 12.92 5.37
CA GLU A 263 8.77 11.64 5.85
C GLU A 263 8.20 11.28 7.22
N LYS A 264 8.27 12.19 8.18
CA LYS A 264 7.71 11.99 9.52
C LYS A 264 6.22 11.67 9.47
N THR A 265 5.49 12.31 8.58
CA THR A 265 4.04 12.09 8.41
C THR A 265 3.76 10.71 7.82
N LEU A 266 4.47 10.31 6.76
CA LEU A 266 4.32 9.00 6.13
C LEU A 266 4.70 7.85 7.07
N MET A 267 5.69 8.06 7.94
CA MET A 267 6.08 7.06 8.96
C MET A 267 5.00 6.78 10.00
N LEU A 268 3.95 7.61 10.11
CA LEU A 268 2.77 7.30 10.94
C LEU A 268 1.98 6.10 10.42
N MET A 269 2.18 5.70 9.17
CA MET A 269 1.61 4.47 8.60
C MET A 269 2.31 3.19 9.08
N ASN A 270 3.49 3.29 9.70
CA ASN A 270 4.24 2.13 10.12
C ASN A 270 3.52 1.34 11.23
N GLY A 271 3.19 0.07 10.97
CA GLY A 271 2.58 -0.86 11.92
C GLY A 271 1.13 -0.57 12.31
N ILE A 272 0.40 0.27 11.56
CA ILE A 272 -0.96 0.68 11.96
C ILE A 272 -2.05 -0.33 11.58
N LEU A 273 -1.78 -1.25 10.67
CA LEU A 273 -2.73 -2.20 10.11
C LEU A 273 -2.31 -3.64 10.40
N SER A 274 -3.26 -4.49 10.75
CA SER A 274 -3.14 -5.94 10.66
C SER A 274 -3.85 -6.46 9.40
N ASP A 275 -3.59 -7.72 9.00
CA ASP A 275 -4.27 -8.39 7.90
C ASP A 275 -5.79 -8.34 8.09
N GLN A 276 -6.26 -8.65 9.31
CA GLN A 276 -7.67 -8.61 9.67
C GLN A 276 -8.28 -7.21 9.53
N GLU A 277 -7.59 -6.17 10.01
CA GLU A 277 -8.07 -4.79 9.87
C GLU A 277 -8.15 -4.38 8.41
N MET A 278 -7.16 -4.77 7.58
CA MET A 278 -7.20 -4.45 6.14
C MET A 278 -8.35 -5.18 5.45
N ALA A 279 -8.60 -6.45 5.77
CA ALA A 279 -9.74 -7.20 5.28
C ALA A 279 -11.08 -6.55 5.67
N GLU A 280 -11.20 -6.06 6.91
CA GLU A 280 -12.39 -5.33 7.39
C GLU A 280 -12.63 -4.03 6.62
N LEU A 281 -11.56 -3.30 6.29
CA LEU A 281 -11.66 -2.07 5.50
C LEU A 281 -12.07 -2.38 4.06
N ASN A 282 -11.47 -3.40 3.45
CA ASN A 282 -11.88 -3.89 2.13
C ASN A 282 -13.35 -4.30 2.12
N TYR A 283 -13.81 -5.00 3.17
CA TYR A 283 -15.20 -5.40 3.32
C TYR A 283 -16.17 -4.22 3.34
N GLN A 284 -15.84 -3.17 4.08
CA GLN A 284 -16.67 -1.97 4.15
C GLN A 284 -16.86 -1.30 2.78
N VAL A 285 -15.84 -1.33 1.94
CA VAL A 285 -15.93 -0.76 0.58
C VAL A 285 -16.59 -1.75 -0.40
N GLU A 286 -16.11 -3.00 -0.48
CA GLU A 286 -16.53 -3.95 -1.50
C GLU A 286 -17.92 -4.53 -1.27
N ILE A 287 -18.30 -4.74 -0.01
CA ILE A 287 -19.54 -5.42 0.36
C ILE A 287 -20.58 -4.45 0.91
N ASP A 288 -20.19 -3.55 1.81
CA ASP A 288 -21.10 -2.55 2.38
C ASP A 288 -21.31 -1.35 1.45
N GLY A 289 -20.48 -1.20 0.42
CA GLY A 289 -20.59 -0.13 -0.58
C GLY A 289 -20.25 1.26 -0.04
N LYS A 290 -19.45 1.33 1.03
CA LYS A 290 -18.99 2.61 1.58
C LYS A 290 -17.93 3.23 0.67
N ASP A 291 -17.86 4.56 0.70
CA ASP A 291 -16.80 5.31 0.02
C ASP A 291 -15.43 5.07 0.69
N GLU A 292 -14.40 4.82 -0.09
CA GLU A 292 -13.06 4.51 0.41
C GLU A 292 -12.43 5.66 1.19
N ALA A 293 -12.75 6.93 0.88
CA ALA A 293 -12.24 8.07 1.62
C ALA A 293 -12.90 8.16 3.01
N VAL A 294 -14.18 7.79 3.12
CA VAL A 294 -14.87 7.71 4.42
C VAL A 294 -14.27 6.58 5.27
N VAL A 295 -14.07 5.39 4.68
CA VAL A 295 -13.47 4.24 5.37
C VAL A 295 -12.05 4.57 5.86
N ALA A 296 -11.24 5.21 5.03
CA ALA A 296 -9.91 5.67 5.39
C ALA A 296 -9.94 6.68 6.55
N LYS A 297 -10.84 7.67 6.49
CA LYS A 297 -11.01 8.69 7.54
C LYS A 297 -11.38 8.08 8.89
N ASP A 298 -12.40 7.23 8.88
CA ASP A 298 -12.90 6.59 10.11
C ASP A 298 -11.81 5.73 10.77
N PHE A 299 -11.02 5.03 9.96
CA PHE A 299 -9.90 4.24 10.45
C PHE A 299 -8.80 5.11 11.06
N LEU A 300 -8.39 6.20 10.39
CA LEU A 300 -7.37 7.10 10.92
C LEU A 300 -7.81 7.79 12.21
N ILE A 301 -9.09 8.17 12.34
CA ILE A 301 -9.67 8.68 13.58
C ILE A 301 -9.63 7.61 14.68
N LYS A 302 -10.07 6.38 14.39
CA LYS A 302 -10.04 5.24 15.33
C LYS A 302 -8.63 4.98 15.87
N LYS A 303 -7.61 5.15 15.02
CA LYS A 303 -6.18 5.02 15.41
C LYS A 303 -5.63 6.29 16.11
N GLY A 304 -6.41 7.36 16.23
CA GLY A 304 -5.98 8.62 16.85
C GLY A 304 -4.95 9.40 16.02
N LEU A 305 -4.89 9.14 14.73
CA LEU A 305 -3.91 9.78 13.82
C LEU A 305 -4.42 11.10 13.27
N ILE A 306 -5.72 11.27 13.10
CA ILE A 306 -6.38 12.53 12.72
C ILE A 306 -7.56 12.82 13.64
N GLU A 307 -8.03 14.06 13.64
CA GLU A 307 -9.25 14.50 14.36
C GLU A 307 -10.49 14.38 13.46
N GLU A 308 -11.69 14.40 14.08
CA GLU A 308 -12.98 14.33 13.36
C GLU A 308 -13.19 15.49 12.37
#